data_ab88d8a0bb0671f9b75156c327b8da07
#
_entry.id   ab88d8a0bb0671f9b75156c327b8da07
#
_cell.length_a   1.000
_cell.length_b   1.000
_cell.length_c   1.000
_cell.angle_alpha   90.00
_cell.angle_beta   90.00
_cell.angle_gamma   90.00
#
_symmetry.space_group_name_H-M   'P 1'
#
loop_
_entity.id
_entity.type
_entity.pdbx_description
1 polymer ?
#
loop_
_entity_poly.entity_id
_entity_poly.type
_entity_poly.pdbx_seq_one_letter_code
_entity_poly.pdbx_strand_id
1 'polypeptide(L)'
;MIQASKKLTLEEFLALPVGDVAHELIAGQAVKKMSPKRFHAGVQKALLMLIDVCVQDRGHLYPEWAVILKRNDEDWVPVPDITYVSYNRLAADWVEDAACPVAPELVIEIISPGQTFGELSQKATDYLAAGVLRVWIVDCLARIITVFYPDAPPRTYTNLTSIVDSILPGLEITPQQIFELAGLPEK
;
A
#
# COMPACT_ATOMS: atom_id res chain seq x y z
N MET A 1 -36.85 8.73 -4.21
CA MET A 1 -36.36 7.35 -3.98
C MET A 1 -34.95 7.26 -4.49
N ILE A 2 -33.96 7.11 -3.58
CA ILE A 2 -32.56 6.90 -3.96
C ILE A 2 -32.49 5.45 -4.44
N GLN A 3 -32.23 5.25 -5.72
CA GLN A 3 -32.02 3.93 -6.30
C GLN A 3 -30.72 3.39 -5.70
N ALA A 4 -30.80 2.37 -4.84
CA ALA A 4 -29.60 1.72 -4.30
C ALA A 4 -28.84 1.15 -5.51
N SER A 5 -27.63 1.63 -5.74
CA SER A 5 -26.74 1.06 -6.76
C SER A 5 -26.49 -0.41 -6.41
N LYS A 6 -26.64 -1.30 -7.41
CA LYS A 6 -26.37 -2.74 -7.24
C LYS A 6 -24.94 -2.89 -6.72
N LYS A 7 -24.76 -3.62 -5.61
CA LYS A 7 -23.41 -3.99 -5.13
C LYS A 7 -22.79 -4.97 -6.12
N LEU A 8 -21.53 -4.75 -6.46
CA LEU A 8 -20.71 -5.66 -7.24
C LEU A 8 -20.23 -6.82 -6.36
N THR A 9 -20.23 -8.02 -6.91
CA THR A 9 -19.47 -9.14 -6.35
C THR A 9 -17.97 -8.96 -6.68
N LEU A 10 -17.10 -9.75 -6.02
CA LEU A 10 -15.68 -9.79 -6.35
C LEU A 10 -15.46 -10.13 -7.83
N GLU A 11 -16.13 -11.16 -8.33
CA GLU A 11 -16.03 -11.60 -9.73
C GLU A 11 -16.47 -10.50 -10.72
N GLU A 12 -17.62 -9.86 -10.46
CA GLU A 12 -18.09 -8.74 -11.27
C GLU A 12 -17.11 -7.57 -11.26
N PHE A 13 -16.47 -7.29 -10.12
CA PHE A 13 -15.48 -6.23 -10.01
C PHE A 13 -14.20 -6.55 -10.79
N LEU A 14 -13.65 -7.76 -10.62
CA LEU A 14 -12.43 -8.20 -11.33
C LEU A 14 -12.64 -8.32 -12.84
N ALA A 15 -13.88 -8.53 -13.29
CA ALA A 15 -14.24 -8.57 -14.71
C ALA A 15 -14.53 -7.18 -15.32
N LEU A 16 -14.42 -6.09 -14.54
CA LEU A 16 -14.58 -4.74 -15.09
C LEU A 16 -13.53 -4.47 -16.18
N PRO A 17 -13.90 -3.75 -17.26
CA PRO A 17 -12.94 -3.38 -18.29
C PRO A 17 -11.78 -2.59 -17.67
N VAL A 18 -10.56 -2.91 -18.08
CA VAL A 18 -9.38 -2.12 -17.72
C VAL A 18 -9.55 -0.73 -18.32
N GLY A 19 -9.71 0.26 -17.45
CA GLY A 19 -9.87 1.66 -17.82
C GLY A 19 -8.61 2.47 -17.54
N ASP A 20 -8.63 3.75 -17.89
CA ASP A 20 -7.51 4.68 -17.66
C ASP A 20 -7.26 5.00 -16.18
N VAL A 21 -8.08 4.48 -15.27
CA VAL A 21 -8.03 4.79 -13.83
C VAL A 21 -8.26 3.54 -13.01
N ALA A 22 -7.37 3.31 -12.04
CA ALA A 22 -7.54 2.24 -11.07
C ALA A 22 -8.76 2.47 -10.17
N HIS A 23 -9.45 1.38 -9.83
CA HIS A 23 -10.57 1.35 -8.91
C HIS A 23 -10.27 0.37 -7.76
N GLU A 24 -10.80 0.68 -6.59
CA GLU A 24 -10.82 -0.21 -5.43
C GLU A 24 -12.25 -0.74 -5.23
N LEU A 25 -12.41 -2.00 -4.84
CA LEU A 25 -13.71 -2.53 -4.39
C LEU A 25 -13.88 -2.24 -2.91
N ILE A 26 -14.84 -1.40 -2.56
CA ILE A 26 -15.16 -1.03 -1.17
C ILE A 26 -16.64 -1.19 -0.94
N ALA A 27 -17.06 -2.07 -0.02
CA ALA A 27 -18.45 -2.34 0.32
C ALA A 27 -19.36 -2.62 -0.91
N GLY A 28 -18.81 -3.33 -1.91
CA GLY A 28 -19.47 -3.66 -3.16
C GLY A 28 -19.53 -2.53 -4.19
N GLN A 29 -18.78 -1.45 -4.02
CA GLN A 29 -18.71 -0.34 -4.97
C GLN A 29 -17.31 -0.20 -5.56
N ALA A 30 -17.21 0.02 -6.88
CA ALA A 30 -15.98 0.39 -7.54
C ALA A 30 -15.69 1.89 -7.28
N VAL A 31 -14.75 2.17 -6.40
CA VAL A 31 -14.35 3.53 -5.99
C VAL A 31 -13.08 3.90 -6.74
N LYS A 32 -13.11 5.03 -7.41
CA LYS A 32 -11.97 5.53 -8.19
C LYS A 32 -10.79 5.89 -7.28
N LYS A 33 -9.58 5.38 -7.58
CA LYS A 33 -8.35 5.79 -6.93
C LYS A 33 -7.90 7.18 -7.44
N MET A 34 -7.38 8.01 -6.53
CA MET A 34 -6.83 9.32 -6.88
C MET A 34 -5.53 9.17 -7.66
N SER A 35 -5.38 9.91 -8.75
CA SER A 35 -4.12 9.93 -9.50
C SER A 35 -3.00 10.60 -8.72
N PRO A 36 -1.79 9.98 -8.67
CA PRO A 36 -0.66 10.52 -7.93
C PRO A 36 -0.18 11.85 -8.53
N LYS A 37 0.34 12.75 -7.67
CA LYS A 37 1.07 13.95 -8.07
C LYS A 37 2.59 13.73 -7.97
N ARG A 38 3.39 14.71 -8.47
CA ARG A 38 4.85 14.60 -8.58
C ARG A 38 5.54 14.07 -7.30
N PHE A 39 5.23 14.63 -6.13
CA PHE A 39 5.91 14.23 -4.90
C PHE A 39 5.52 12.83 -4.46
N HIS A 40 4.24 12.48 -4.58
CA HIS A 40 3.76 11.13 -4.36
C HIS A 40 4.49 10.12 -5.26
N ALA A 41 4.50 10.35 -6.58
CA ALA A 41 5.19 9.48 -7.53
C ALA A 41 6.71 9.41 -7.29
N GLY A 42 7.33 10.53 -6.87
CA GLY A 42 8.75 10.57 -6.48
C GLY A 42 9.05 9.69 -5.27
N VAL A 43 8.22 9.79 -4.23
CA VAL A 43 8.34 8.99 -3.01
C VAL A 43 8.06 7.51 -3.29
N GLN A 44 7.05 7.19 -4.09
CA GLN A 44 6.76 5.81 -4.53
C GLN A 44 7.97 5.20 -5.24
N LYS A 45 8.57 5.93 -6.19
CA LYS A 45 9.79 5.49 -6.89
C LYS A 45 10.96 5.29 -5.92
N ALA A 46 11.21 6.25 -5.01
CA ALA A 46 12.31 6.16 -4.05
C ALA A 46 12.18 4.94 -3.13
N LEU A 47 10.98 4.70 -2.60
CA LEU A 47 10.67 3.54 -1.76
C LEU A 47 10.87 2.22 -2.51
N LEU A 48 10.36 2.11 -3.75
CA LEU A 48 10.57 0.92 -4.57
C LEU A 48 12.04 0.63 -4.75
N MET A 49 12.87 1.63 -5.13
CA MET A 49 14.31 1.45 -5.32
C MET A 49 15.04 1.02 -4.04
N LEU A 50 14.67 1.58 -2.89
CA LEU A 50 15.33 1.27 -1.61
C LEU A 50 14.90 -0.10 -1.06
N ILE A 51 13.64 -0.48 -1.22
CA ILE A 51 13.12 -1.75 -0.72
C ILE A 51 13.56 -2.90 -1.64
N ASP A 52 13.56 -2.70 -2.95
CA ASP A 52 13.90 -3.74 -3.95
C ASP A 52 15.28 -4.35 -3.69
N VAL A 53 16.27 -3.54 -3.31
CA VAL A 53 17.61 -4.03 -2.94
C VAL A 53 17.58 -5.06 -1.80
N CYS A 54 16.61 -4.94 -0.88
CA CYS A 54 16.51 -5.81 0.29
C CYS A 54 15.65 -7.06 0.05
N VAL A 55 14.69 -6.96 -0.90
CA VAL A 55 13.72 -8.05 -1.16
C VAL A 55 13.95 -8.77 -2.47
N GLN A 56 14.97 -8.38 -3.23
CA GLN A 56 15.41 -9.05 -4.44
C GLN A 56 15.58 -10.54 -4.19
N ASP A 57 14.99 -11.37 -5.05
CA ASP A 57 14.95 -12.84 -4.93
C ASP A 57 14.24 -13.40 -3.68
N ARG A 58 13.42 -12.58 -2.97
CA ARG A 58 12.70 -12.99 -1.75
C ARG A 58 11.18 -12.82 -1.85
N GLY A 59 10.69 -12.10 -2.84
CA GLY A 59 9.26 -11.83 -2.98
C GLY A 59 8.94 -10.95 -4.18
N HIS A 60 7.66 -10.68 -4.30
CA HIS A 60 7.08 -9.80 -5.32
C HIS A 60 6.94 -8.40 -4.73
N LEU A 61 7.57 -7.40 -5.32
CA LEU A 61 7.46 -5.99 -4.95
C LEU A 61 6.92 -5.20 -6.13
N TYR A 62 5.68 -4.71 -6.03
CA TYR A 62 5.03 -3.99 -7.11
C TYR A 62 4.32 -2.72 -6.65
N PRO A 63 4.33 -1.66 -7.46
CA PRO A 63 3.46 -0.51 -7.27
C PRO A 63 2.06 -0.82 -7.80
N GLU A 64 1.04 -0.16 -7.22
CA GLU A 64 -0.33 -0.14 -7.73
C GLU A 64 -0.93 -1.54 -8.00
N TRP A 65 -0.49 -2.55 -7.28
CA TRP A 65 -0.98 -3.92 -7.42
C TRP A 65 -2.21 -4.15 -6.56
N ALA A 66 -3.35 -4.42 -7.17
CA ALA A 66 -4.60 -4.74 -6.48
C ALA A 66 -4.43 -5.99 -5.61
N VAL A 67 -5.02 -6.00 -4.42
CA VAL A 67 -4.92 -7.11 -3.46
C VAL A 67 -6.31 -7.56 -3.05
N ILE A 68 -6.58 -8.87 -3.12
CA ILE A 68 -7.87 -9.45 -2.72
C ILE A 68 -7.86 -9.70 -1.22
N LEU A 69 -8.64 -8.95 -0.46
CA LEU A 69 -8.76 -9.02 0.99
C LEU A 69 -10.22 -9.12 1.42
N LYS A 70 -10.43 -9.23 2.73
CA LYS A 70 -11.73 -9.08 3.39
C LYS A 70 -11.68 -7.91 4.37
N ARG A 71 -12.77 -7.14 4.41
CA ARG A 71 -12.99 -6.07 5.38
C ARG A 71 -14.39 -6.24 5.98
N ASN A 72 -14.47 -6.51 7.28
CA ASN A 72 -15.73 -6.83 7.95
C ASN A 72 -16.53 -7.93 7.22
N ASP A 73 -15.86 -9.02 6.84
CA ASP A 73 -16.40 -10.17 6.09
C ASP A 73 -16.89 -9.86 4.67
N GLU A 74 -16.85 -8.62 4.19
CA GLU A 74 -17.11 -8.25 2.81
C GLU A 74 -15.84 -8.28 1.95
N ASP A 75 -16.01 -8.54 0.64
CA ASP A 75 -14.90 -8.45 -0.31
C ASP A 75 -14.37 -7.02 -0.39
N TRP A 76 -13.05 -6.90 -0.29
CA TRP A 76 -12.32 -5.64 -0.36
C TRP A 76 -11.10 -5.80 -1.26
N VAL A 77 -11.02 -4.99 -2.31
CA VAL A 77 -9.88 -5.02 -3.23
C VAL A 77 -9.25 -3.64 -3.27
N PRO A 78 -8.35 -3.34 -2.31
CA PRO A 78 -7.55 -2.12 -2.34
C PRO A 78 -6.47 -2.19 -3.41
N VAL A 79 -5.98 -1.02 -3.83
CA VAL A 79 -4.82 -0.85 -4.70
C VAL A 79 -3.78 -0.01 -3.95
N PRO A 80 -2.93 -0.62 -3.13
CA PRO A 80 -1.89 0.11 -2.39
C PRO A 80 -0.88 0.78 -3.33
N ASP A 81 -0.22 1.84 -2.85
CA ASP A 81 0.83 2.47 -3.65
C ASP A 81 2.04 1.56 -3.83
N ILE A 82 2.37 0.75 -2.81
CA ILE A 82 3.38 -0.32 -2.91
C ILE A 82 2.90 -1.55 -2.13
N THR A 83 3.11 -2.72 -2.72
CA THR A 83 2.80 -4.02 -2.12
C THR A 83 4.04 -4.91 -2.17
N TYR A 84 4.37 -5.56 -1.04
CA TYR A 84 5.39 -6.61 -0.99
C TYR A 84 4.79 -7.91 -0.45
N VAL A 85 5.01 -8.99 -1.19
CA VAL A 85 4.59 -10.36 -0.84
C VAL A 85 5.79 -11.27 -0.94
N SER A 86 6.17 -11.93 0.15
CA SER A 86 7.29 -12.87 0.13
C SER A 86 6.96 -14.14 -0.67
N TYR A 87 7.98 -14.82 -1.17
CA TYR A 87 7.82 -16.14 -1.82
C TYR A 87 7.31 -17.22 -0.88
N ASN A 88 7.30 -16.97 0.43
CA ASN A 88 6.65 -17.85 1.40
C ASN A 88 5.11 -17.77 1.37
N ARG A 89 4.55 -16.64 0.94
CA ARG A 89 3.09 -16.43 0.80
C ARG A 89 2.60 -16.62 -0.61
N LEU A 90 3.39 -16.19 -1.60
CA LEU A 90 3.06 -16.31 -3.01
C LEU A 90 4.31 -16.81 -3.76
N ALA A 91 4.24 -18.02 -4.30
CA ALA A 91 5.40 -18.69 -4.90
C ALA A 91 6.09 -17.83 -5.96
N ALA A 92 7.42 -17.98 -6.10
CA ALA A 92 8.23 -17.21 -7.06
C ALA A 92 7.82 -17.46 -8.53
N ASP A 93 7.28 -18.64 -8.82
CA ASP A 93 6.79 -19.05 -10.13
C ASP A 93 5.31 -18.70 -10.41
N TRP A 94 4.67 -17.96 -9.49
CA TRP A 94 3.35 -17.43 -9.75
C TRP A 94 3.44 -16.30 -10.80
N VAL A 95 2.84 -16.52 -11.98
CA VAL A 95 2.99 -15.68 -13.18
C VAL A 95 1.65 -15.18 -13.74
N GLU A 96 0.58 -15.24 -12.95
CA GLU A 96 -0.72 -14.78 -13.40
C GLU A 96 -0.77 -13.24 -13.44
N ASP A 97 -1.29 -12.68 -14.53
CA ASP A 97 -1.60 -11.25 -14.62
C ASP A 97 -2.95 -10.96 -13.94
N ALA A 98 -2.93 -10.99 -12.61
CA ALA A 98 -4.12 -10.88 -11.77
C ALA A 98 -3.86 -10.10 -10.48
N ALA A 99 -4.93 -9.76 -9.76
CA ALA A 99 -4.84 -9.20 -8.42
C ALA A 99 -4.18 -10.20 -7.45
N CYS A 100 -3.38 -9.69 -6.50
CA CYS A 100 -2.70 -10.49 -5.50
C CYS A 100 -3.72 -11.30 -4.67
N PRO A 101 -3.64 -12.65 -4.67
CA PRO A 101 -4.65 -13.49 -4.03
C PRO A 101 -4.42 -13.70 -2.52
N VAL A 102 -3.35 -13.14 -1.96
CA VAL A 102 -2.96 -13.33 -0.56
C VAL A 102 -2.72 -12.00 0.14
N ALA A 103 -2.88 -11.95 1.47
CA ALA A 103 -2.52 -10.78 2.25
C ALA A 103 -0.99 -10.56 2.19
N PRO A 104 -0.50 -9.36 1.82
CA PRO A 104 0.93 -9.04 1.74
C PRO A 104 1.59 -8.96 3.12
N GLU A 105 2.92 -9.08 3.17
CA GLU A 105 3.67 -8.72 4.36
C GLU A 105 3.71 -7.20 4.56
N LEU A 106 3.86 -6.42 3.48
CA LEU A 106 3.94 -4.97 3.55
C LEU A 106 2.99 -4.32 2.55
N VAL A 107 2.28 -3.32 3.05
CA VAL A 107 1.55 -2.34 2.26
C VAL A 107 2.07 -0.94 2.60
N ILE A 108 2.28 -0.11 1.58
CA ILE A 108 2.61 1.30 1.76
C ILE A 108 1.55 2.15 1.07
N GLU A 109 1.03 3.12 1.81
CA GLU A 109 0.09 4.14 1.34
C GLU A 109 0.75 5.52 1.49
N ILE A 110 0.78 6.29 0.43
CA ILE A 110 1.34 7.65 0.40
C ILE A 110 0.18 8.63 0.36
N ILE A 111 0.11 9.54 1.31
CA ILE A 111 -0.99 10.49 1.42
C ILE A 111 -1.08 11.35 0.17
N SER A 112 -2.20 11.26 -0.54
CA SER A 112 -2.52 12.07 -1.70
C SER A 112 -3.26 13.36 -1.29
N PRO A 113 -3.21 14.44 -2.11
CA PRO A 113 -4.00 15.63 -1.85
C PRO A 113 -5.50 15.30 -1.72
N GLY A 114 -6.11 15.77 -0.64
CA GLY A 114 -7.52 15.50 -0.30
C GLY A 114 -7.74 14.30 0.60
N GLN A 115 -6.72 13.49 0.87
CA GLN A 115 -6.74 12.45 1.88
C GLN A 115 -6.17 12.98 3.20
N THR A 116 -6.66 12.41 4.31
CA THR A 116 -6.17 12.73 5.65
C THR A 116 -5.39 11.56 6.24
N PHE A 117 -4.47 11.86 7.16
CA PHE A 117 -3.79 10.83 7.94
C PHE A 117 -4.77 9.93 8.70
N GLY A 118 -5.90 10.50 9.19
CA GLY A 118 -6.94 9.74 9.90
C GLY A 118 -7.62 8.68 9.02
N GLU A 119 -7.95 9.02 7.79
CA GLU A 119 -8.54 8.08 6.82
C GLU A 119 -7.58 6.93 6.51
N LEU A 120 -6.29 7.24 6.26
CA LEU A 120 -5.30 6.20 5.99
C LEU A 120 -4.95 5.39 7.25
N SER A 121 -5.01 5.97 8.44
CA SER A 121 -4.85 5.22 9.71
C SER A 121 -5.96 4.19 9.90
N GLN A 122 -7.21 4.55 9.55
CA GLN A 122 -8.31 3.60 9.56
C GLN A 122 -8.09 2.49 8.52
N LYS A 123 -7.67 2.86 7.29
CA LYS A 123 -7.33 1.89 6.23
C LYS A 123 -6.19 0.96 6.65
N ALA A 124 -5.19 1.48 7.38
CA ALA A 124 -4.09 0.67 7.94
C ALA A 124 -4.60 -0.36 8.96
N THR A 125 -5.54 0.04 9.82
CA THR A 125 -6.17 -0.89 10.77
C THR A 125 -6.93 -2.00 10.04
N ASP A 126 -7.65 -1.66 8.97
CA ASP A 126 -8.37 -2.63 8.13
C ASP A 126 -7.41 -3.61 7.42
N TYR A 127 -6.27 -3.12 6.91
CA TYR A 127 -5.22 -3.98 6.34
C TYR A 127 -4.65 -4.97 7.36
N LEU A 128 -4.33 -4.50 8.58
CA LEU A 128 -3.83 -5.38 9.63
C LEU A 128 -4.86 -6.44 10.03
N ALA A 129 -6.14 -6.05 10.16
CA ALA A 129 -7.23 -6.98 10.42
C ALA A 129 -7.42 -8.02 9.30
N ALA A 130 -7.10 -7.66 8.05
CA ALA A 130 -7.13 -8.55 6.89
C ALA A 130 -5.87 -9.43 6.76
N GLY A 131 -4.91 -9.37 7.70
CA GLY A 131 -3.72 -10.24 7.73
C GLY A 131 -2.44 -9.66 7.12
N VAL A 132 -2.43 -8.38 6.79
CA VAL A 132 -1.20 -7.64 6.43
C VAL A 132 -0.33 -7.47 7.68
N LEU A 133 0.98 -7.66 7.57
CA LEU A 133 1.87 -7.62 8.74
C LEU A 133 2.42 -6.22 9.04
N ARG A 134 2.57 -5.38 8.03
CA ARG A 134 3.05 -4.00 8.16
C ARG A 134 2.31 -3.08 7.21
N VAL A 135 1.91 -1.94 7.72
CA VAL A 135 1.38 -0.86 6.88
C VAL A 135 2.16 0.41 7.16
N TRP A 136 2.72 0.99 6.12
CA TRP A 136 3.40 2.28 6.22
C TRP A 136 2.51 3.36 5.64
N ILE A 137 2.30 4.44 6.40
CA ILE A 137 1.66 5.66 5.92
C ILE A 137 2.75 6.71 5.77
N VAL A 138 2.91 7.22 4.55
CA VAL A 138 3.92 8.22 4.20
C VAL A 138 3.25 9.57 4.00
N ASP A 139 3.60 10.54 4.83
CA ASP A 139 3.16 11.93 4.71
C ASP A 139 4.26 12.78 4.08
N CYS A 140 4.10 13.11 2.81
CA CYS A 140 5.05 13.94 2.06
C CYS A 140 5.11 15.38 2.58
N LEU A 141 4.03 15.91 3.15
CA LEU A 141 3.97 17.28 3.67
C LEU A 141 4.61 17.38 5.05
N ALA A 142 4.28 16.46 5.96
CA ALA A 142 4.85 16.41 7.28
C ALA A 142 6.30 15.88 7.28
N ARG A 143 6.72 15.15 6.25
CA ARG A 143 8.02 14.45 6.14
C ARG A 143 8.19 13.36 7.19
N ILE A 144 7.16 12.57 7.38
CA ILE A 144 7.12 11.48 8.35
C ILE A 144 6.65 10.18 7.69
N ILE A 145 7.04 9.06 8.32
CA ILE A 145 6.54 7.73 7.99
C ILE A 145 6.02 7.11 9.27
N THR A 146 4.76 6.70 9.28
CA THR A 146 4.17 5.98 10.40
C THR A 146 3.98 4.52 10.02
N VAL A 147 4.59 3.64 10.78
CA VAL A 147 4.53 2.18 10.61
C VAL A 147 3.52 1.62 11.59
N PHE A 148 2.57 0.84 11.08
CA PHE A 148 1.54 0.16 11.84
C PHE A 148 1.87 -1.33 11.94
N TYR A 149 1.62 -1.91 13.10
CA TYR A 149 1.91 -3.29 13.48
C TYR A 149 0.63 -3.99 13.95
N PRO A 150 0.47 -5.32 13.77
CA PRO A 150 -0.71 -6.04 14.25
C PRO A 150 -0.75 -6.19 15.78
N ASP A 151 0.40 -6.18 16.44
CA ASP A 151 0.61 -6.54 17.84
C ASP A 151 1.29 -5.45 18.68
N ALA A 152 1.48 -4.26 18.12
CA ALA A 152 2.13 -3.13 18.78
C ALA A 152 1.52 -1.78 18.33
N PRO A 153 1.63 -0.72 19.14
CA PRO A 153 1.19 0.61 18.72
C PRO A 153 1.98 1.11 17.52
N PRO A 154 1.37 1.97 16.67
CA PRO A 154 2.06 2.58 15.54
C PRO A 154 3.29 3.37 15.98
N ARG A 155 4.32 3.37 15.15
CA ARG A 155 5.56 4.11 15.40
C ARG A 155 5.83 5.10 14.26
N THR A 156 6.02 6.37 14.60
CA THR A 156 6.33 7.43 13.64
C THR A 156 7.83 7.68 13.59
N TYR A 157 8.36 7.72 12.38
CA TYR A 157 9.75 7.99 12.06
C TYR A 157 9.89 9.34 11.39
N THR A 158 10.93 10.08 11.75
CA THR A 158 11.21 11.43 11.25
C THR A 158 12.72 11.59 10.98
N ASN A 159 13.06 12.46 10.05
CA ASN A 159 14.44 12.85 9.77
C ASN A 159 15.39 11.63 9.60
N LEU A 160 16.44 11.55 10.43
CA LEU A 160 17.48 10.51 10.40
C LEU A 160 17.15 9.27 11.25
N THR A 161 15.93 9.17 11.80
CA THR A 161 15.55 7.97 12.56
C THR A 161 15.41 6.77 11.63
N SER A 162 16.27 5.76 11.79
CA SER A 162 16.26 4.57 10.94
C SER A 162 14.99 3.74 11.12
N ILE A 163 14.41 3.34 9.99
CA ILE A 163 13.36 2.31 9.90
C ILE A 163 14.06 1.00 9.66
N VAL A 164 13.93 0.09 10.61
CA VAL A 164 14.40 -1.30 10.54
C VAL A 164 13.20 -2.20 10.83
N ASP A 165 12.97 -3.19 10.00
CA ASP A 165 11.83 -4.11 10.16
C ASP A 165 12.24 -5.56 9.87
N SER A 166 11.82 -6.47 10.73
CA SER A 166 12.13 -7.90 10.61
C SER A 166 11.52 -8.56 9.36
N ILE A 167 10.44 -8.01 8.80
CA ILE A 167 9.85 -8.51 7.55
C ILE A 167 10.66 -8.11 6.31
N LEU A 168 11.57 -7.14 6.45
CA LEU A 168 12.46 -6.64 5.40
C LEU A 168 13.93 -6.77 5.86
N PRO A 169 14.48 -7.98 5.99
CA PRO A 169 15.81 -8.19 6.53
C PRO A 169 16.88 -7.47 5.71
N GLY A 170 17.67 -6.64 6.40
CA GLY A 170 18.72 -5.82 5.78
C GLY A 170 18.26 -4.42 5.36
N LEU A 171 16.97 -4.11 5.49
CA LEU A 171 16.51 -2.74 5.28
C LEU A 171 16.90 -1.86 6.47
N GLU A 172 17.61 -0.80 6.18
CA GLU A 172 17.87 0.30 7.11
C GLU A 172 17.81 1.61 6.32
N ILE A 173 16.69 2.30 6.42
CA ILE A 173 16.41 3.54 5.68
C ILE A 173 15.84 4.60 6.60
N THR A 174 16.01 5.87 6.24
CA THR A 174 15.46 6.99 7.00
C THR A 174 14.44 7.78 6.17
N PRO A 175 13.45 8.44 6.80
CA PRO A 175 12.56 9.34 6.09
C PRO A 175 13.31 10.39 5.27
N GLN A 176 14.41 10.94 5.79
CA GLN A 176 15.22 11.93 5.08
C GLN A 176 15.77 11.36 3.76
N GLN A 177 16.39 10.17 3.78
CA GLN A 177 16.91 9.53 2.56
C GLN A 177 15.81 9.32 1.50
N ILE A 178 14.62 8.89 1.93
CA ILE A 178 13.49 8.67 1.03
C ILE A 178 13.06 9.97 0.37
N PHE A 179 12.86 11.04 1.16
CA PHE A 179 12.38 12.33 0.64
C PHE A 179 13.43 13.08 -0.20
N GLU A 180 14.72 12.96 0.12
CA GLU A 180 15.82 13.48 -0.68
C GLU A 180 15.91 12.74 -2.03
N LEU A 181 15.88 11.41 -2.03
CA LEU A 181 15.89 10.59 -3.25
C LEU A 181 14.65 10.86 -4.13
N ALA A 182 13.52 11.17 -3.51
CA ALA A 182 12.29 11.54 -4.20
C ALA A 182 12.32 12.96 -4.79
N GLY A 183 13.37 13.75 -4.52
CA GLY A 183 13.53 15.12 -5.00
C GLY A 183 12.53 16.11 -4.41
N LEU A 184 12.12 15.90 -3.15
CA LEU A 184 11.32 16.88 -2.44
C LEU A 184 12.21 18.08 -2.04
N PRO A 185 11.73 19.33 -2.13
CA PRO A 185 12.51 20.51 -1.74
C PRO A 185 12.88 20.44 -0.25
N GLU A 186 14.04 20.96 0.14
CA GLU A 186 14.39 21.11 1.55
C GLU A 186 13.34 21.98 2.28
N LYS A 187 13.12 21.68 3.59
CA LYS A 187 12.24 22.50 4.44
C LYS A 187 13.02 23.65 5.06
#